data_248a81c4bf877527aa85e3304441e69b
#
_entry.id   248a81c4bf877527aa85e3304441e69b
#
_cell.length_a   1.000
_cell.length_b   1.000
_cell.length_c   1.000
_cell.angle_alpha   90.00
_cell.angle_beta   90.00
_cell.angle_gamma   90.00
#
_symmetry.space_group_name_H-M   'P 1'
#
loop_
_entity.id
_entity.type
_entity.pdbx_description
1 polymer ?
#
loop_
_entity_poly.entity_id
_entity_poly.type
_entity_poly.pdbx_seq_one_letter_code
_entity_poly.pdbx_strand_id
1 'polypeptide(L)'
;MPPEEIVVVHTSDVHVDHEYNARRFGGDGVGPLRAVLETANDARADLLLLVGDTFESNRVPESLVVATARALDAFGRQVVILPGNHDPVVDGGVYAHPAMSRLPNVAILGATHGEAVIFDQFDLEVWGRAHRHYGDMDPLVSPPPRLARWRIALAHGHYEERPDRSTRARPSWLCGAEEITATRADYVAFGHWNRAVRVGACAIPAFYSGSPDYAGTVNVVRLGPQGVAVERAPVALPPEVMAQTQGF
;
A
#
# COMPACT_ATOMS: atom_id res chain seq x y z
N MET A 1 -17.88 -20.73 -2.26
CA MET A 1 -18.21 -19.66 -3.21
C MET A 1 -17.54 -18.39 -2.70
N PRO A 2 -16.97 -17.54 -3.57
CA PRO A 2 -16.48 -16.24 -3.16
C PRO A 2 -17.57 -15.41 -2.47
N PRO A 3 -17.21 -14.51 -1.55
CA PRO A 3 -18.19 -13.62 -0.91
C PRO A 3 -18.87 -12.72 -1.94
N GLU A 4 -20.05 -12.21 -1.60
CA GLU A 4 -20.79 -11.30 -2.46
C GLU A 4 -20.06 -9.94 -2.57
N GLU A 5 -19.43 -9.51 -1.49
CA GLU A 5 -18.62 -8.27 -1.41
C GLU A 5 -17.28 -8.57 -0.74
N ILE A 6 -16.22 -7.95 -1.24
CA ILE A 6 -14.86 -7.99 -0.66
C ILE A 6 -14.54 -6.59 -0.15
N VAL A 7 -14.12 -6.50 1.10
CA VAL A 7 -13.72 -5.24 1.73
C VAL A 7 -12.19 -5.17 1.80
N VAL A 8 -11.61 -4.18 1.14
CA VAL A 8 -10.18 -3.97 1.08
C VAL A 8 -9.84 -2.62 1.70
N VAL A 9 -8.91 -2.59 2.65
CA VAL A 9 -8.33 -1.33 3.14
C VAL A 9 -7.04 -1.07 2.39
N HIS A 10 -6.90 0.13 1.85
CA HIS A 10 -5.71 0.59 1.14
C HIS A 10 -5.09 1.78 1.85
N THR A 11 -3.82 1.64 2.20
CA THR A 11 -2.95 2.69 2.73
C THR A 11 -1.56 2.59 2.13
N SER A 12 -0.74 3.62 2.32
CA SER A 12 0.66 3.70 1.89
C SER A 12 1.45 4.64 2.81
N ASP A 13 2.76 4.69 2.62
CA ASP A 13 3.61 5.71 3.25
C ASP A 13 3.46 5.73 4.79
N VAL A 14 3.47 4.54 5.40
CA VAL A 14 3.34 4.35 6.86
C VAL A 14 4.62 4.78 7.57
N HIS A 15 5.77 4.59 6.92
CA HIS A 15 7.09 4.99 7.39
C HIS A 15 7.38 4.58 8.84
N VAL A 16 7.30 3.28 9.14
CA VAL A 16 7.74 2.73 10.42
C VAL A 16 9.17 3.19 10.69
N ASP A 17 9.43 3.71 11.91
CA ASP A 17 10.67 4.32 12.35
C ASP A 17 10.94 5.76 11.87
N HIS A 18 10.03 6.38 11.13
CA HIS A 18 10.18 7.82 10.88
C HIS A 18 10.08 8.60 12.21
N GLU A 19 11.15 9.31 12.57
CA GLU A 19 11.30 9.94 13.89
C GLU A 19 10.15 10.89 14.24
N TYR A 20 9.70 11.68 13.27
CA TYR A 20 8.57 12.60 13.45
C TYR A 20 7.28 11.84 13.74
N ASN A 21 7.00 10.76 12.99
CA ASN A 21 5.81 9.95 13.17
C ASN A 21 5.83 9.23 14.52
N ALA A 22 6.97 8.63 14.88
CA ALA A 22 7.16 7.99 16.18
C ALA A 22 6.88 8.95 17.34
N ARG A 23 7.38 10.19 17.28
CA ARG A 23 7.13 11.21 18.32
C ARG A 23 5.63 11.52 18.48
N ARG A 24 4.88 11.57 17.38
CA ARG A 24 3.43 11.79 17.40
C ARG A 24 2.66 10.64 18.08
N PHE A 25 3.22 9.43 18.08
CA PHE A 25 2.67 8.23 18.72
C PHE A 25 3.40 7.90 20.05
N GLY A 26 3.87 8.93 20.78
CA GLY A 26 4.50 8.75 22.08
C GLY A 26 5.84 7.99 22.04
N GLY A 27 6.53 8.01 20.90
CA GLY A 27 7.78 7.28 20.68
C GLY A 27 7.59 5.87 20.07
N ASP A 28 6.35 5.47 19.79
CA ASP A 28 6.06 4.19 19.13
C ASP A 28 6.23 4.30 17.61
N GLY A 29 7.38 3.84 17.09
CA GLY A 29 7.67 3.82 15.64
C GLY A 29 6.71 2.95 14.82
N VAL A 30 5.97 2.03 15.45
CA VAL A 30 4.94 1.17 14.80
C VAL A 30 3.53 1.73 15.01
N GLY A 31 3.39 2.81 15.76
CA GLY A 31 2.11 3.44 16.09
C GLY A 31 1.22 3.72 14.87
N PRO A 32 1.73 4.35 13.79
CA PRO A 32 0.95 4.58 12.57
C PRO A 32 0.36 3.30 11.98
N LEU A 33 1.15 2.22 11.91
CA LEU A 33 0.67 0.92 11.42
C LEU A 33 -0.43 0.35 12.32
N ARG A 34 -0.26 0.42 13.65
CA ARG A 34 -1.29 -0.10 14.58
C ARG A 34 -2.63 0.63 14.39
N ALA A 35 -2.59 1.95 14.23
CA ALA A 35 -3.78 2.74 13.95
C ALA A 35 -4.47 2.34 12.63
N VAL A 36 -3.71 2.04 11.60
CA VAL A 36 -4.24 1.50 10.33
C VAL A 36 -4.87 0.12 10.55
N LEU A 37 -4.21 -0.78 11.29
CA LEU A 37 -4.72 -2.12 11.56
C LEU A 37 -6.03 -2.08 12.37
N GLU A 38 -6.15 -1.17 13.32
CA GLU A 38 -7.38 -0.93 14.08
C GLU A 38 -8.50 -0.46 13.13
N THR A 39 -8.25 0.55 12.28
CA THR A 39 -9.21 1.02 11.29
C THR A 39 -9.62 -0.11 10.31
N ALA A 40 -8.69 -0.95 9.89
CA ALA A 40 -8.97 -2.10 9.03
C ALA A 40 -9.84 -3.15 9.73
N ASN A 41 -9.64 -3.35 11.03
CA ASN A 41 -10.49 -4.23 11.85
C ASN A 41 -11.92 -3.66 11.98
N ASP A 42 -12.07 -2.38 12.25
CA ASP A 42 -13.37 -1.69 12.36
C ASP A 42 -14.13 -1.73 11.04
N ALA A 43 -13.42 -1.56 9.92
CA ALA A 43 -13.98 -1.71 8.58
C ALA A 43 -14.31 -3.17 8.21
N ARG A 44 -13.93 -4.15 9.04
CA ARG A 44 -14.03 -5.59 8.76
C ARG A 44 -13.36 -5.98 7.44
N ALA A 45 -12.19 -5.40 7.19
CA ALA A 45 -11.47 -5.64 5.95
C ALA A 45 -11.13 -7.13 5.79
N ASP A 46 -11.34 -7.68 4.60
CA ASP A 46 -10.88 -9.01 4.19
C ASP A 46 -9.40 -9.00 3.84
N LEU A 47 -8.93 -7.86 3.33
CA LEU A 47 -7.57 -7.65 2.84
C LEU A 47 -7.08 -6.25 3.19
N LEU A 48 -5.82 -6.15 3.62
CA LEU A 48 -5.09 -4.89 3.78
C LEU A 48 -4.01 -4.76 2.70
N LEU A 49 -3.95 -3.61 2.05
CA LEU A 49 -2.90 -3.23 1.11
C LEU A 49 -2.01 -2.15 1.72
N LEU A 50 -0.71 -2.43 1.84
CA LEU A 50 0.34 -1.49 2.19
C LEU A 50 1.12 -1.17 0.91
N VAL A 51 0.84 -0.02 0.31
CA VAL A 51 1.27 0.29 -1.05
C VAL A 51 2.51 1.18 -1.05
N GLY A 52 3.62 0.58 -0.65
CA GLY A 52 4.95 1.19 -0.60
C GLY A 52 5.24 1.97 0.68
N ASP A 53 6.51 2.09 0.97
CA ASP A 53 7.08 2.86 2.07
C ASP A 53 6.44 2.50 3.42
N THR A 54 6.33 1.18 3.67
CA THR A 54 5.90 0.65 4.96
C THR A 54 6.93 0.96 6.03
N PHE A 55 8.23 0.87 5.69
CA PHE A 55 9.34 1.25 6.54
C PHE A 55 10.02 2.52 6.02
N GLU A 56 10.55 3.33 6.95
CA GLU A 56 11.33 4.53 6.61
C GLU A 56 12.59 4.21 5.81
N SER A 57 13.17 3.05 6.02
CA SER A 57 14.32 2.56 5.25
C SER A 57 14.58 1.08 5.50
N ASN A 58 15.47 0.49 4.69
CA ASN A 58 15.99 -0.85 4.95
C ASN A 58 16.96 -0.95 6.15
N ARG A 59 17.17 0.15 6.90
CA ARG A 59 18.10 0.23 8.04
C ARG A 59 17.40 0.44 9.39
N VAL A 60 16.09 0.22 9.44
CA VAL A 60 15.34 0.31 10.70
C VAL A 60 15.86 -0.73 11.71
N PRO A 61 15.83 -0.43 13.02
CA PRO A 61 16.21 -1.37 14.06
C PRO A 61 15.45 -2.69 13.97
N GLU A 62 16.16 -3.82 14.19
CA GLU A 62 15.57 -5.16 14.18
C GLU A 62 14.34 -5.26 15.11
N SER A 63 14.38 -4.60 16.26
CA SER A 63 13.25 -4.56 17.20
C SER A 63 11.98 -4.00 16.58
N LEU A 64 12.07 -3.01 15.68
CA LEU A 64 10.93 -2.45 14.97
C LEU A 64 10.44 -3.37 13.84
N VAL A 65 11.36 -4.04 13.13
CA VAL A 65 10.99 -5.08 12.15
C VAL A 65 10.18 -6.19 12.83
N VAL A 66 10.65 -6.67 13.98
CA VAL A 66 9.96 -7.70 14.77
C VAL A 66 8.61 -7.18 15.32
N ALA A 67 8.56 -5.93 15.79
CA ALA A 67 7.33 -5.33 16.31
C ALA A 67 6.28 -5.15 15.18
N THR A 68 6.72 -4.73 13.99
CA THR A 68 5.88 -4.65 12.78
C THR A 68 5.33 -6.02 12.40
N ALA A 69 6.19 -7.03 12.33
CA ALA A 69 5.80 -8.40 12.02
C ALA A 69 4.75 -8.93 13.01
N ARG A 70 4.94 -8.71 14.31
CA ARG A 70 3.98 -9.09 15.35
C ARG A 70 2.63 -8.39 15.20
N ALA A 71 2.63 -7.11 14.83
CA ALA A 71 1.39 -6.36 14.60
C ALA A 71 0.62 -6.91 13.39
N LEU A 72 1.32 -7.25 12.29
CA LEU A 72 0.74 -7.85 11.10
C LEU A 72 0.23 -9.28 11.35
N ASP A 73 0.97 -10.08 12.12
CA ASP A 73 0.54 -11.43 12.53
C ASP A 73 -0.73 -11.37 13.38
N ALA A 74 -0.75 -10.49 14.38
CA ALA A 74 -1.90 -10.30 15.27
C ALA A 74 -3.15 -9.78 14.54
N PHE A 75 -3.00 -9.08 13.41
CA PHE A 75 -4.13 -8.68 12.57
C PHE A 75 -4.88 -9.90 12.01
N GLY A 76 -4.18 -11.01 11.74
CA GLY A 76 -4.75 -12.32 11.42
C GLY A 76 -5.51 -12.41 10.10
N ARG A 77 -5.58 -11.31 9.30
CA ARG A 77 -6.20 -11.27 7.98
C ARG A 77 -5.13 -11.09 6.91
N GLN A 78 -5.53 -11.27 5.65
CA GLN A 78 -4.59 -11.17 4.53
C GLN A 78 -4.03 -9.74 4.40
N VAL A 79 -2.72 -9.65 4.19
CA VAL A 79 -2.01 -8.40 3.93
C VAL A 79 -1.17 -8.57 2.67
N VAL A 80 -1.25 -7.60 1.77
CA VAL A 80 -0.31 -7.48 0.66
C VAL A 80 0.54 -6.24 0.86
N ILE A 81 1.85 -6.42 0.84
CA ILE A 81 2.83 -5.34 0.89
C ILE A 81 3.46 -5.18 -0.49
N LEU A 82 3.38 -3.99 -1.04
CA LEU A 82 4.19 -3.57 -2.16
C LEU A 82 5.38 -2.76 -1.62
N PRO A 83 6.62 -3.23 -1.70
CA PRO A 83 7.78 -2.42 -1.35
C PRO A 83 7.90 -1.13 -2.17
N GLY A 84 8.20 -0.01 -1.50
CA GLY A 84 8.36 1.31 -2.11
C GLY A 84 9.81 1.72 -2.33
N ASN A 85 10.05 3.02 -2.50
CA ASN A 85 11.39 3.54 -2.75
C ASN A 85 12.23 3.73 -1.48
N HIS A 86 11.62 3.84 -0.30
CA HIS A 86 12.32 3.88 0.98
C HIS A 86 12.73 2.49 1.44
N ASP A 87 11.90 1.49 1.16
CA ASP A 87 12.06 0.10 1.59
C ASP A 87 12.09 -0.91 0.43
N PRO A 88 12.87 -0.67 -0.66
CA PRO A 88 12.90 -1.56 -1.80
C PRO A 88 13.38 -2.97 -1.43
N VAL A 89 13.01 -3.97 -2.25
CA VAL A 89 13.48 -5.35 -2.10
C VAL A 89 14.96 -5.41 -2.45
N VAL A 90 15.81 -5.49 -1.43
CA VAL A 90 17.25 -5.63 -1.56
C VAL A 90 17.75 -6.76 -0.65
N ASP A 91 18.94 -7.29 -0.98
CA ASP A 91 19.57 -8.33 -0.17
C ASP A 91 19.83 -7.79 1.26
N GLY A 92 19.41 -8.56 2.27
CA GLY A 92 19.54 -8.17 3.68
C GLY A 92 18.62 -7.02 4.10
N GLY A 93 17.69 -6.58 3.27
CA GLY A 93 16.70 -5.57 3.62
C GLY A 93 15.63 -6.08 4.57
N VAL A 94 14.75 -5.19 5.02
CA VAL A 94 13.70 -5.48 6.01
C VAL A 94 12.79 -6.64 5.61
N TYR A 95 12.50 -6.79 4.33
CA TYR A 95 11.63 -7.86 3.80
C TYR A 95 12.32 -9.23 3.72
N ALA A 96 13.65 -9.28 3.74
CA ALA A 96 14.42 -10.52 3.85
C ALA A 96 14.50 -11.02 5.31
N HIS A 97 14.16 -10.18 6.29
CA HIS A 97 14.19 -10.55 7.69
C HIS A 97 13.19 -11.68 7.98
N PRO A 98 13.59 -12.77 8.69
CA PRO A 98 12.73 -13.93 8.93
C PRO A 98 11.39 -13.62 9.61
N ALA A 99 11.35 -12.59 10.46
CA ALA A 99 10.09 -12.16 11.10
C ALA A 99 9.07 -11.66 10.09
N MET A 100 9.51 -11.01 8.99
CA MET A 100 8.62 -10.53 7.91
C MET A 100 8.35 -11.61 6.86
N SER A 101 9.42 -12.25 6.37
CA SER A 101 9.33 -13.16 5.23
C SER A 101 8.60 -14.49 5.51
N ARG A 102 8.35 -14.84 6.77
CA ARG A 102 7.69 -16.09 7.19
C ARG A 102 6.26 -15.90 7.68
N LEU A 103 5.71 -14.69 7.63
CA LEU A 103 4.33 -14.44 8.04
C LEU A 103 3.35 -15.13 7.08
N PRO A 104 2.47 -16.03 7.58
CA PRO A 104 1.60 -16.83 6.72
C PRO A 104 0.47 -16.02 6.08
N ASN A 105 0.12 -14.89 6.71
CA ASN A 105 -0.95 -13.99 6.26
C ASN A 105 -0.43 -12.78 5.47
N VAL A 106 0.88 -12.67 5.21
CA VAL A 106 1.48 -11.52 4.55
C VAL A 106 2.15 -11.92 3.24
N ALA A 107 1.65 -11.43 2.13
CA ALA A 107 2.28 -11.53 0.82
C ALA A 107 3.11 -10.26 0.54
N ILE A 108 4.42 -10.40 0.40
CA ILE A 108 5.31 -9.29 0.04
C ILE A 108 5.70 -9.47 -1.41
N LEU A 109 5.18 -8.57 -2.28
CA LEU A 109 5.43 -8.64 -3.72
C LEU A 109 6.91 -8.40 -4.02
N GLY A 110 7.46 -9.24 -4.87
CA GLY A 110 8.87 -9.19 -5.23
C GLY A 110 9.83 -9.79 -4.21
N ALA A 111 9.38 -10.16 -3.00
CA ALA A 111 10.18 -10.77 -1.94
C ALA A 111 9.71 -12.19 -1.62
N THR A 112 8.57 -12.36 -0.95
CA THR A 112 8.02 -13.70 -0.63
C THR A 112 7.14 -14.25 -1.75
N HIS A 113 6.60 -13.38 -2.58
CA HIS A 113 5.79 -13.69 -3.76
C HIS A 113 6.41 -13.05 -5.00
N GLY A 114 5.95 -13.45 -6.19
CA GLY A 114 6.28 -12.76 -7.45
C GLY A 114 5.66 -11.35 -7.48
N GLU A 115 5.37 -10.85 -8.69
CA GLU A 115 4.68 -9.56 -8.85
C GLU A 115 3.16 -9.65 -8.65
N ALA A 116 2.61 -10.85 -8.42
CA ALA A 116 1.19 -11.06 -8.19
C ALA A 116 0.92 -12.11 -7.13
N VAL A 117 -0.24 -12.00 -6.47
CA VAL A 117 -0.80 -12.99 -5.57
C VAL A 117 -2.28 -13.17 -5.88
N ILE A 118 -2.77 -14.42 -5.82
CA ILE A 118 -4.17 -14.78 -6.07
C ILE A 118 -4.78 -15.26 -4.74
N PHE A 119 -5.93 -14.72 -4.41
CA PHE A 119 -6.75 -15.11 -3.28
C PHE A 119 -7.98 -15.86 -3.82
N ASP A 120 -7.86 -17.19 -3.95
CA ASP A 120 -8.92 -18.04 -4.52
C ASP A 120 -10.26 -17.91 -3.79
N GLN A 121 -10.21 -17.73 -2.46
CA GLN A 121 -11.40 -17.51 -1.64
C GLN A 121 -12.19 -16.26 -1.99
N PHE A 122 -11.55 -15.27 -2.64
CA PHE A 122 -12.14 -14.01 -3.06
C PHE A 122 -12.29 -13.90 -4.59
N ASP A 123 -11.73 -14.82 -5.37
CA ASP A 123 -11.55 -14.70 -6.82
C ASP A 123 -10.93 -13.34 -7.18
N LEU A 124 -9.87 -12.99 -6.44
CA LEU A 124 -9.16 -11.72 -6.50
C LEU A 124 -7.67 -11.95 -6.74
N GLU A 125 -7.12 -11.26 -7.73
CA GLU A 125 -5.68 -11.09 -7.88
C GLU A 125 -5.24 -9.68 -7.50
N VAL A 126 -4.10 -9.59 -6.83
CA VAL A 126 -3.41 -8.34 -6.54
C VAL A 126 -2.07 -8.39 -7.24
N TRP A 127 -1.80 -7.42 -8.10
CA TRP A 127 -0.58 -7.32 -8.89
C TRP A 127 0.10 -5.97 -8.64
N GLY A 128 1.43 -5.97 -8.60
CA GLY A 128 2.22 -4.74 -8.53
C GLY A 128 3.71 -5.04 -8.64
N ARG A 129 4.45 -4.08 -9.19
CA ARG A 129 5.90 -4.18 -9.35
C ARG A 129 6.58 -3.49 -8.17
N ALA A 130 7.21 -4.28 -7.33
CA ALA A 130 7.98 -3.79 -6.19
C ALA A 130 9.23 -3.03 -6.64
N HIS A 131 9.62 -2.01 -5.91
CA HIS A 131 10.93 -1.41 -6.02
C HIS A 131 11.99 -2.45 -5.59
N ARG A 132 13.00 -2.67 -6.45
CA ARG A 132 14.09 -3.63 -6.21
C ARG A 132 15.44 -2.99 -6.00
N HIS A 133 15.49 -1.67 -6.13
CA HIS A 133 16.67 -0.83 -5.92
C HIS A 133 16.22 0.61 -5.74
N TYR A 134 17.12 1.50 -5.35
CA TYR A 134 16.84 2.93 -5.14
C TYR A 134 16.80 3.75 -6.46
N GLY A 135 16.89 3.09 -7.60
CA GLY A 135 16.82 3.72 -8.92
C GLY A 135 15.40 3.86 -9.45
N ASP A 136 15.28 4.50 -10.60
CA ASP A 136 14.00 4.70 -11.28
C ASP A 136 13.43 3.41 -11.87
N MET A 137 12.11 3.30 -11.92
CA MET A 137 11.38 2.22 -12.56
C MET A 137 9.99 2.72 -13.02
N ASP A 138 9.35 1.94 -13.88
CA ASP A 138 7.97 2.18 -14.33
C ASP A 138 7.02 1.23 -13.56
N PRO A 139 6.24 1.71 -12.58
CA PRO A 139 5.51 0.84 -11.65
C PRO A 139 4.38 0.02 -12.29
N LEU A 140 3.75 0.52 -13.36
CA LEU A 140 2.60 -0.13 -14.01
C LEU A 140 2.90 -0.73 -15.39
N VAL A 141 4.17 -0.77 -15.82
CA VAL A 141 4.52 -1.28 -17.15
C VAL A 141 4.37 -2.80 -17.24
N SER A 142 3.90 -3.29 -18.40
CA SER A 142 3.79 -4.71 -18.72
C SER A 142 2.97 -5.55 -17.71
N PRO A 143 1.70 -5.19 -17.45
CA PRO A 143 0.86 -5.98 -16.58
C PRO A 143 0.67 -7.40 -17.14
N PRO A 144 0.69 -8.44 -16.29
CA PRO A 144 0.48 -9.82 -16.74
C PRO A 144 -0.97 -10.04 -17.21
N PRO A 145 -1.28 -11.14 -17.88
CA PRO A 145 -2.65 -11.54 -18.16
C PRO A 145 -3.47 -11.63 -16.87
N ARG A 146 -4.73 -11.20 -16.92
CA ARG A 146 -5.65 -11.28 -15.79
C ARG A 146 -6.07 -12.74 -15.56
N LEU A 147 -6.03 -13.19 -14.29
CA LEU A 147 -6.30 -14.58 -13.90
C LEU A 147 -7.50 -14.73 -12.96
N ALA A 148 -8.04 -13.65 -12.39
CA ALA A 148 -9.16 -13.69 -11.46
C ALA A 148 -10.30 -12.73 -11.89
N ARG A 149 -11.49 -12.94 -11.32
CA ARG A 149 -12.65 -12.06 -11.55
C ARG A 149 -12.36 -10.62 -11.16
N TRP A 150 -11.75 -10.40 -9.99
CA TRP A 150 -11.33 -9.09 -9.51
C TRP A 150 -9.83 -8.92 -9.68
N ARG A 151 -9.42 -7.73 -10.09
CA ARG A 151 -8.01 -7.35 -10.14
C ARG A 151 -7.79 -6.01 -9.47
N ILE A 152 -6.85 -5.98 -8.52
CA ILE A 152 -6.30 -4.73 -7.99
C ILE A 152 -4.86 -4.60 -8.47
N ALA A 153 -4.53 -3.45 -9.08
CA ALA A 153 -3.15 -3.10 -9.40
C ALA A 153 -2.59 -2.16 -8.34
N LEU A 154 -1.33 -2.39 -7.93
CA LEU A 154 -0.61 -1.58 -6.97
C LEU A 154 0.52 -0.83 -7.67
N ALA A 155 0.67 0.46 -7.36
CA ALA A 155 1.77 1.27 -7.84
C ALA A 155 2.31 2.18 -6.74
N HIS A 156 3.62 2.22 -6.55
CA HIS A 156 4.25 3.21 -5.69
C HIS A 156 5.09 4.14 -6.54
N GLY A 157 4.58 5.37 -6.76
CA GLY A 157 5.21 6.31 -7.67
C GLY A 157 4.34 7.54 -7.96
N HIS A 158 4.85 8.40 -8.83
CA HIS A 158 4.24 9.66 -9.19
C HIS A 158 3.34 9.54 -10.42
N TYR A 159 2.08 9.94 -10.28
CA TYR A 159 1.16 9.96 -11.41
C TYR A 159 1.30 11.27 -12.20
N GLU A 160 1.47 11.12 -13.50
CA GLU A 160 1.30 12.18 -14.50
C GLU A 160 0.37 11.67 -15.60
N GLU A 161 -0.54 12.49 -16.07
CA GLU A 161 -1.49 12.05 -17.10
C GLU A 161 -0.78 11.58 -18.37
N ARG A 162 0.31 12.30 -18.74
CA ARG A 162 1.19 11.99 -19.89
C ARG A 162 2.64 12.19 -19.48
N PRO A 163 3.25 11.15 -18.86
CA PRO A 163 4.57 11.29 -18.29
C PRO A 163 5.63 11.52 -19.36
N ASP A 164 6.44 12.58 -19.20
CA ASP A 164 7.64 12.79 -20.00
C ASP A 164 8.83 12.05 -19.39
N ARG A 165 9.18 10.93 -20.02
CA ARG A 165 10.32 10.10 -19.59
C ARG A 165 11.63 10.48 -20.30
N SER A 166 11.64 11.48 -21.19
CA SER A 166 12.84 11.90 -21.93
C SER A 166 13.83 12.68 -21.06
N THR A 167 13.38 13.29 -19.98
CA THR A 167 14.15 14.20 -19.13
C THR A 167 14.37 13.69 -17.72
N ARG A 168 14.51 12.38 -17.52
CA ARG A 168 14.72 11.76 -16.20
C ARG A 168 16.05 12.15 -15.56
N ALA A 169 16.12 13.35 -14.98
CA ALA A 169 17.28 13.79 -14.21
C ALA A 169 17.35 13.14 -12.81
N ARG A 170 16.21 12.66 -12.29
CA ARG A 170 16.07 11.95 -11.00
C ARG A 170 15.04 10.83 -11.10
N PRO A 171 15.13 9.78 -10.27
CA PRO A 171 14.08 8.80 -10.15
C PRO A 171 12.73 9.49 -9.84
N SER A 172 11.70 9.12 -10.57
CA SER A 172 10.36 9.71 -10.42
C SER A 172 9.25 8.66 -10.40
N TRP A 173 9.58 7.41 -10.76
CA TRP A 173 8.64 6.27 -10.71
C TRP A 173 7.30 6.61 -11.34
N LEU A 174 7.36 7.15 -12.59
CA LEU A 174 6.21 7.74 -13.27
C LEU A 174 5.19 6.67 -13.67
N CYS A 175 3.91 7.00 -13.44
CA CYS A 175 2.75 6.23 -13.89
C CYS A 175 1.86 7.13 -14.74
N GLY A 176 1.43 6.63 -15.91
CA GLY A 176 0.58 7.37 -16.85
C GLY A 176 -0.85 6.85 -16.94
N ALA A 177 -1.74 7.65 -17.52
CA ALA A 177 -3.14 7.26 -17.72
C ALA A 177 -3.30 6.03 -18.63
N GLU A 178 -2.46 5.90 -19.66
CA GLU A 178 -2.45 4.74 -20.56
C GLU A 178 -2.02 3.46 -19.83
N GLU A 179 -1.06 3.57 -18.91
CA GLU A 179 -0.59 2.44 -18.10
C GLU A 179 -1.65 1.99 -17.10
N ILE A 180 -2.38 2.93 -16.46
CA ILE A 180 -3.53 2.58 -15.62
C ILE A 180 -4.54 1.77 -16.44
N THR A 181 -4.88 2.23 -17.64
CA THR A 181 -5.82 1.54 -18.53
C THR A 181 -5.31 0.16 -18.95
N ALA A 182 -4.01 0.05 -19.23
CA ALA A 182 -3.38 -1.20 -19.65
C ALA A 182 -3.40 -2.27 -18.55
N THR A 183 -3.48 -1.90 -17.26
CA THR A 183 -3.59 -2.85 -16.16
C THR A 183 -4.84 -3.72 -16.24
N ARG A 184 -5.92 -3.21 -16.86
CA ARG A 184 -7.26 -3.83 -16.86
C ARG A 184 -7.74 -4.17 -15.44
N ALA A 185 -7.30 -3.39 -14.45
CA ALA A 185 -7.70 -3.57 -13.07
C ALA A 185 -9.12 -3.00 -12.83
N ASP A 186 -9.76 -3.48 -11.79
CA ASP A 186 -11.01 -2.91 -11.29
C ASP A 186 -10.73 -1.73 -10.35
N TYR A 187 -9.54 -1.72 -9.72
CA TYR A 187 -9.05 -0.66 -8.86
C TYR A 187 -7.54 -0.54 -8.96
N VAL A 188 -7.02 0.70 -8.96
CA VAL A 188 -5.57 0.95 -8.86
C VAL A 188 -5.27 1.69 -7.56
N ALA A 189 -4.47 1.06 -6.71
CA ALA A 189 -4.01 1.59 -5.44
C ALA A 189 -2.64 2.23 -5.61
N PHE A 190 -2.54 3.54 -5.34
CA PHE A 190 -1.32 4.30 -5.41
C PHE A 190 -0.76 4.64 -4.03
N GLY A 191 0.56 4.55 -3.88
CA GLY A 191 1.34 5.15 -2.79
C GLY A 191 2.36 6.16 -3.34
N HIS A 192 3.16 6.75 -2.45
CA HIS A 192 4.18 7.75 -2.67
C HIS A 192 3.75 9.21 -2.34
N TRP A 193 2.47 9.50 -2.33
CA TRP A 193 1.95 10.80 -1.96
C TRP A 193 1.27 10.78 -0.60
N ASN A 194 1.64 11.73 0.26
CA ASN A 194 1.05 11.86 1.60
C ASN A 194 -0.41 12.33 1.58
N ARG A 195 -0.91 12.81 0.42
CA ARG A 195 -2.30 13.28 0.27
C ARG A 195 -3.17 12.23 -0.39
N ALA A 196 -4.38 12.11 0.13
CA ALA A 196 -5.40 11.29 -0.50
C ALA A 196 -6.02 12.02 -1.69
N VAL A 197 -5.95 11.40 -2.85
CA VAL A 197 -6.49 12.00 -4.07
C VAL A 197 -6.86 10.91 -5.09
N ARG A 198 -7.97 11.11 -5.79
CA ARG A 198 -8.27 10.35 -7.00
C ARG A 198 -7.41 10.86 -8.14
N VAL A 199 -6.80 9.97 -8.91
CA VAL A 199 -5.94 10.33 -10.03
C VAL A 199 -6.58 9.92 -11.36
N GLY A 200 -6.28 10.73 -12.39
CA GLY A 200 -6.74 10.50 -13.74
C GLY A 200 -8.25 10.69 -13.94
N ALA A 201 -8.64 10.77 -15.22
CA ALA A 201 -10.02 10.76 -15.67
C ALA A 201 -10.41 9.39 -16.25
N CYS A 202 -9.61 8.33 -15.96
CA CYS A 202 -9.84 6.99 -16.48
C CYS A 202 -11.12 6.37 -15.93
N ALA A 203 -11.69 5.41 -16.68
CA ALA A 203 -12.83 4.62 -16.21
C ALA A 203 -12.47 3.76 -14.99
N ILE A 204 -11.18 3.38 -14.85
CA ILE A 204 -10.70 2.61 -13.71
C ILE A 204 -10.50 3.56 -12.53
N PRO A 205 -11.16 3.33 -11.38
CA PRO A 205 -10.92 4.10 -10.16
C PRO A 205 -9.48 3.90 -9.67
N ALA A 206 -8.72 4.99 -9.61
CA ALA A 206 -7.33 5.03 -9.20
C ALA A 206 -7.14 6.10 -8.13
N PHE A 207 -6.50 5.75 -7.00
CA PHE A 207 -6.41 6.63 -5.85
C PHE A 207 -5.07 6.50 -5.13
N TYR A 208 -4.51 7.64 -4.74
CA TYR A 208 -3.61 7.70 -3.60
C TYR A 208 -4.41 7.60 -2.30
N SER A 209 -3.95 6.81 -1.34
CA SER A 209 -4.54 6.78 0.00
C SER A 209 -4.09 7.98 0.84
N GLY A 210 -2.90 8.46 0.58
CA GLY A 210 -2.13 9.32 1.47
C GLY A 210 -1.53 8.53 2.63
N SER A 211 -0.56 9.14 3.31
CA SER A 211 -0.02 8.56 4.54
C SER A 211 -1.02 8.68 5.70
N PRO A 212 -1.13 7.68 6.58
CA PRO A 212 -2.13 7.67 7.63
C PRO A 212 -2.01 8.85 8.62
N ASP A 213 -0.78 9.27 8.91
CA ASP A 213 -0.48 10.37 9.82
C ASP A 213 -0.77 11.76 9.23
N TYR A 214 -0.60 11.96 7.93
CA TYR A 214 -0.85 13.23 7.24
C TYR A 214 -2.28 13.34 6.71
N ALA A 215 -2.76 12.32 5.99
CA ALA A 215 -4.11 12.30 5.45
C ALA A 215 -5.18 12.05 6.53
N GLY A 216 -4.81 11.46 7.66
CA GLY A 216 -5.72 11.11 8.76
C GLY A 216 -6.77 10.06 8.40
N THR A 217 -6.64 9.43 7.23
CA THR A 217 -7.63 8.50 6.70
C THR A 217 -6.97 7.43 5.83
N VAL A 218 -7.67 6.31 5.64
CA VAL A 218 -7.35 5.26 4.66
C VAL A 218 -8.47 5.15 3.63
N ASN A 219 -8.22 4.52 2.48
CA ASN A 219 -9.27 4.14 1.54
C ASN A 219 -9.88 2.79 1.97
N VAL A 220 -11.21 2.73 2.05
CA VAL A 220 -11.97 1.49 2.14
C VAL A 220 -12.58 1.22 0.77
N VAL A 221 -12.15 0.14 0.14
CA VAL A 221 -12.53 -0.24 -1.21
C VAL A 221 -13.46 -1.46 -1.12
N ARG A 222 -14.64 -1.37 -1.70
CA ARG A 222 -15.61 -2.46 -1.76
C ARG A 222 -15.74 -2.96 -3.19
N LEU A 223 -15.46 -4.23 -3.38
CA LEU A 223 -15.62 -4.92 -4.67
C LEU A 223 -16.88 -5.77 -4.57
N GLY A 224 -17.93 -5.42 -5.28
CA GLY A 224 -19.22 -6.09 -5.17
C GLY A 224 -20.04 -6.05 -6.46
N PRO A 225 -21.28 -6.54 -6.43
CA PRO A 225 -22.14 -6.64 -7.62
C PRO A 225 -22.39 -5.30 -8.33
N GLN A 226 -22.27 -4.18 -7.61
CA GLN A 226 -22.43 -2.82 -8.15
C GLN A 226 -21.12 -2.25 -8.70
N GLY A 227 -20.05 -3.03 -8.73
CA GLY A 227 -18.70 -2.59 -9.12
C GLY A 227 -17.84 -2.22 -7.94
N VAL A 228 -17.00 -1.18 -8.11
CA VAL A 228 -16.03 -0.72 -7.10
C VAL A 228 -16.53 0.57 -6.46
N ALA A 229 -16.70 0.54 -5.14
CA ALA A 229 -16.97 1.72 -4.33
C ALA A 229 -15.73 2.04 -3.48
N VAL A 230 -15.42 3.33 -3.33
CA VAL A 230 -14.26 3.80 -2.54
C VAL A 230 -14.75 4.86 -1.57
N GLU A 231 -14.51 4.60 -0.28
CA GLU A 231 -14.84 5.49 0.82
C GLU A 231 -13.58 5.82 1.61
N ARG A 232 -13.62 6.90 2.39
CA ARG A 232 -12.55 7.28 3.29
C ARG A 232 -12.94 6.94 4.72
N ALA A 233 -12.12 6.13 5.41
CA ALA A 233 -12.27 5.88 6.83
C ALA A 233 -11.22 6.66 7.64
N PRO A 234 -11.59 7.34 8.73
CA PRO A 234 -10.64 8.02 9.60
C PRO A 234 -9.74 6.99 10.28
N VAL A 235 -8.45 7.32 10.39
CA VAL A 235 -7.50 6.56 11.21
C VAL A 235 -7.59 7.05 12.65
N ALA A 236 -7.60 6.13 13.62
CA ALA A 236 -7.57 6.43 15.02
C ALA A 236 -6.22 7.04 15.43
N LEU A 237 -6.04 8.33 15.16
CA LEU A 237 -4.84 9.06 15.54
C LEU A 237 -4.92 9.53 16.99
N PRO A 238 -3.80 9.56 17.74
CA PRO A 238 -3.76 10.18 19.05
C PRO A 238 -4.30 11.63 18.99
N PRO A 239 -4.99 12.14 20.04
CA PRO A 239 -5.61 13.47 20.03
C PRO A 239 -4.63 14.61 19.67
N GLU A 240 -3.37 14.47 20.06
CA GLU A 240 -2.29 15.43 19.76
C GLU A 240 -1.97 15.48 18.25
N VAL A 241 -2.14 14.36 17.58
CA VAL A 241 -1.95 14.24 16.12
C VAL A 241 -3.14 14.83 15.37
N MET A 242 -4.37 14.56 15.83
CA MET A 242 -5.60 15.07 15.24
C MET A 242 -5.68 16.60 15.25
N ALA A 243 -5.18 17.25 16.32
CA ALA A 243 -5.18 18.71 16.44
C ALA A 243 -4.33 19.40 15.36
N GLN A 244 -3.33 18.71 14.80
CA GLN A 244 -2.43 19.25 13.78
C GLN A 244 -2.93 18.99 12.35
N THR A 245 -3.75 17.97 12.12
CA THR A 245 -4.29 17.63 10.79
C THR A 245 -5.49 18.50 10.40
N GLN A 246 -6.14 19.17 11.35
CA GLN A 246 -7.30 20.04 11.10
C GLN A 246 -6.92 21.49 10.71
N GLY A 247 -5.63 21.80 10.62
CA GLY A 247 -5.12 23.15 10.33
C GLY A 247 -4.63 23.37 8.91
N PHE A 248 -4.90 22.46 7.93
CA PHE A 248 -4.46 22.59 6.53
C PHE A 248 -5.61 22.34 5.55
#